data_dfda47a79d220e8c4cce92fbb2f8f4b1
#
_entry.id   dfda47a79d220e8c4cce92fbb2f8f4b1
#
_cell.length_a   1.000
_cell.length_b   1.000
_cell.length_c   1.000
_cell.angle_alpha   90.00
_cell.angle_beta   90.00
_cell.angle_gamma   90.00
#
_symmetry.space_group_name_H-M   'P 1'
#
loop_
_entity.id
_entity.type
_entity.pdbx_description
1 polymer ?
#
loop_
_entity_poly.entity_id
_entity_poly.type
_entity_poly.pdbx_seq_one_letter_code
_entity_poly.pdbx_strand_id
1 'polypeptide(L)'
;MTREETREGAVGIDPEAARRIRRDYGAWATVYDWFARATASIGGVRASCVAALDLDPGDTVVEFGCGPGVNLPALRETVGPTGRVVGVDITRPMLRRARALIERRGWENVHLVYGDATTPPVSAADGVLATFVTSLFDAPDAAVSQWCGLADSVVVTNFAPRGSRAANAALWAFTRLNARLFDVEGDGALATLDERTAASRRALAARMETTERERFVLGTITLCAGRREEDGEDGV
;
A
#
# COMPACT_ATOMS: atom_id res chain seq x y z
N MET A 1 9.14 -1.91 -45.50
CA MET A 1 9.86 -1.80 -44.20
C MET A 1 8.86 -1.33 -43.19
N THR A 2 8.21 -2.26 -42.53
CA THR A 2 7.19 -2.06 -41.51
C THR A 2 7.90 -1.89 -40.17
N ARG A 3 7.71 -0.73 -39.55
CA ARG A 3 8.13 -0.47 -38.17
C ARG A 3 7.19 -1.25 -37.23
N GLU A 4 7.64 -2.39 -36.81
CA GLU A 4 7.18 -3.06 -35.59
C GLU A 4 7.84 -2.34 -34.40
N GLU A 5 7.17 -1.32 -33.88
CA GLU A 5 7.54 -0.73 -32.57
C GLU A 5 7.14 -1.72 -31.50
N THR A 6 8.14 -2.36 -30.93
CA THR A 6 8.08 -3.12 -29.69
C THR A 6 7.48 -2.21 -28.61
N ARG A 7 6.20 -2.43 -28.28
CA ARG A 7 5.63 -1.93 -27.03
C ARG A 7 6.25 -2.73 -25.88
N GLU A 8 7.36 -2.25 -25.35
CA GLU A 8 7.80 -2.62 -24.02
C GLU A 8 6.68 -2.30 -23.04
N GLY A 9 6.25 -3.33 -22.28
CA GLY A 9 5.05 -3.27 -21.46
C GLY A 9 5.11 -2.16 -20.42
N ALA A 10 4.27 -1.15 -20.60
CA ALA A 10 3.99 -0.19 -19.55
C ALA A 10 3.40 -0.94 -18.35
N VAL A 11 4.18 -0.99 -17.25
CA VAL A 11 3.71 -1.48 -15.95
C VAL A 11 2.69 -0.45 -15.45
N GLY A 12 1.44 -0.70 -15.67
CA GLY A 12 0.32 0.13 -15.24
C GLY A 12 -0.87 -0.78 -14.91
N ILE A 13 -1.76 -0.33 -14.04
CA ILE A 13 -3.05 -1.00 -13.87
C ILE A 13 -3.76 -0.95 -15.23
N ASP A 14 -4.34 -2.10 -15.66
CA ASP A 14 -5.22 -2.12 -16.82
C ASP A 14 -6.23 -0.96 -16.74
N PRO A 15 -6.39 -0.16 -17.81
CA PRO A 15 -7.30 0.99 -17.81
C PRO A 15 -8.74 0.65 -17.41
N GLU A 16 -9.19 -0.57 -17.65
CA GLU A 16 -10.51 -1.06 -17.27
C GLU A 16 -10.57 -1.38 -15.77
N ALA A 17 -9.53 -2.02 -15.23
CA ALA A 17 -9.35 -2.23 -13.79
C ALA A 17 -9.28 -0.89 -13.03
N ALA A 18 -8.54 0.08 -13.54
CA ALA A 18 -8.48 1.42 -12.96
C ALA A 18 -9.83 2.16 -12.99
N ARG A 19 -10.63 2.00 -14.08
CA ARG A 19 -11.99 2.55 -14.16
C ARG A 19 -12.93 1.86 -13.17
N ARG A 20 -12.83 0.54 -13.02
CA ARG A 20 -13.60 -0.25 -12.07
C ARG A 20 -13.30 0.18 -10.64
N ILE A 21 -12.03 0.22 -10.25
CA ILE A 21 -11.59 0.70 -8.93
C ILE A 21 -12.15 2.09 -8.65
N ARG A 22 -12.01 3.05 -9.57
CA ARG A 22 -12.53 4.42 -9.40
C ARG A 22 -14.04 4.49 -9.19
N ARG A 23 -14.80 3.68 -9.93
CA ARG A 23 -16.27 3.63 -9.84
C ARG A 23 -16.73 3.00 -8.55
N ASP A 24 -16.18 1.83 -8.23
CA ASP A 24 -16.66 0.97 -7.15
C ASP A 24 -16.21 1.52 -5.77
N TYR A 25 -14.98 2.01 -5.64
CA TYR A 25 -14.53 2.71 -4.43
C TYR A 25 -15.28 4.03 -4.21
N GLY A 26 -15.73 4.72 -5.27
CA GLY A 26 -16.55 5.92 -5.13
C GLY A 26 -17.87 5.66 -4.41
N ALA A 27 -18.55 4.55 -4.74
CA ALA A 27 -19.79 4.13 -4.14
C ALA A 27 -19.61 3.55 -2.72
N TRP A 28 -18.48 2.84 -2.49
CA TRP A 28 -18.17 2.16 -1.23
C TRP A 28 -17.27 2.95 -0.28
N ALA A 29 -16.90 4.17 -0.64
CA ALA A 29 -15.97 5.00 0.14
C ALA A 29 -16.34 5.12 1.63
N THR A 30 -17.64 5.10 1.96
CA THR A 30 -18.12 5.17 3.35
C THR A 30 -17.92 3.85 4.10
N VAL A 31 -18.22 2.73 3.45
CA VAL A 31 -18.06 1.38 4.03
C VAL A 31 -16.58 1.05 4.18
N TYR A 32 -15.78 1.42 3.17
CA TYR A 32 -14.33 1.22 3.23
C TYR A 32 -13.66 2.10 4.29
N ASP A 33 -14.09 3.35 4.46
CA ASP A 33 -13.61 4.24 5.53
C ASP A 33 -13.91 3.65 6.92
N TRP A 34 -15.12 3.13 7.12
CA TRP A 34 -15.47 2.43 8.35
C TRP A 34 -14.60 1.18 8.57
N PHE A 35 -14.42 0.35 7.52
CA PHE A 35 -13.58 -0.84 7.56
C PHE A 35 -12.11 -0.47 7.81
N ALA A 36 -11.58 0.53 7.11
CA ALA A 36 -10.21 1.01 7.30
C ALA A 36 -9.96 1.52 8.72
N ARG A 37 -10.94 2.20 9.33
CA ARG A 37 -10.88 2.65 10.73
C ARG A 37 -11.02 1.48 11.70
N ALA A 38 -11.93 0.54 11.43
CA ALA A 38 -12.08 -0.65 12.25
C ALA A 38 -10.79 -1.48 12.26
N THR A 39 -10.18 -1.71 11.09
CA THR A 39 -8.89 -2.42 10.99
C THR A 39 -7.72 -1.64 11.55
N ALA A 40 -7.78 -0.30 11.58
CA ALA A 40 -6.76 0.54 12.21
C ALA A 40 -6.63 0.26 13.70
N SER A 41 -7.75 -0.07 14.36
CA SER A 41 -7.80 -0.35 15.81
C SER A 41 -7.51 -1.82 16.15
N ILE A 42 -7.45 -2.71 15.13
CA ILE A 42 -7.27 -4.15 15.36
C ILE A 42 -5.77 -4.49 15.40
N GLY A 43 -5.30 -4.91 16.59
CA GLY A 43 -4.00 -5.55 16.77
C GLY A 43 -2.76 -4.69 16.51
N GLY A 44 -2.89 -3.35 16.47
CA GLY A 44 -1.73 -2.46 16.30
C GLY A 44 -1.11 -2.48 14.88
N VAL A 45 -1.73 -3.14 13.90
CA VAL A 45 -1.19 -3.34 12.53
C VAL A 45 -0.62 -2.06 11.93
N ARG A 46 -1.35 -0.94 12.03
CA ARG A 46 -0.91 0.32 11.41
C ARG A 46 0.26 0.96 12.13
N ALA A 47 0.30 0.85 13.46
CA ALA A 47 1.44 1.30 14.24
C ALA A 47 2.70 0.50 13.90
N SER A 48 2.56 -0.84 13.78
CA SER A 48 3.65 -1.70 13.31
C SER A 48 4.08 -1.36 11.88
N CYS A 49 3.13 -1.03 10.97
CA CYS A 49 3.47 -0.62 9.61
C CYS A 49 4.33 0.64 9.58
N VAL A 50 3.97 1.64 10.39
CA VAL A 50 4.73 2.90 10.47
C VAL A 50 6.07 2.68 11.17
N ALA A 51 6.10 1.92 12.27
CA ALA A 51 7.35 1.59 12.97
C ALA A 51 8.32 0.80 12.09
N ALA A 52 7.80 -0.11 11.24
CA ALA A 52 8.61 -0.91 10.35
C ALA A 52 9.26 -0.10 9.21
N LEU A 53 8.83 1.13 8.94
CA LEU A 53 9.50 2.04 8.01
C LEU A 53 10.83 2.56 8.55
N ASP A 54 10.99 2.64 9.87
CA ASP A 54 12.21 3.10 10.54
C ASP A 54 12.66 4.51 10.08
N LEU A 55 11.71 5.43 10.06
CA LEU A 55 11.89 6.79 9.58
C LEU A 55 12.36 7.73 10.68
N ASP A 56 13.20 8.66 10.29
CA ASP A 56 13.67 9.74 11.15
C ASP A 56 12.86 11.05 10.98
N PRO A 57 12.87 11.94 11.99
CA PRO A 57 12.34 13.29 11.83
C PRO A 57 13.06 14.05 10.72
N GLY A 58 12.31 14.53 9.74
CA GLY A 58 12.83 15.21 8.55
C GLY A 58 12.63 14.43 7.26
N ASP A 59 12.38 13.12 7.35
CA ASP A 59 12.22 12.22 6.22
C ASP A 59 10.99 12.52 5.37
N THR A 60 11.07 12.10 4.12
CA THR A 60 9.96 12.07 3.17
C THR A 60 9.40 10.67 3.05
N VAL A 61 8.11 10.50 3.34
CA VAL A 61 7.41 9.23 3.19
C VAL A 61 6.28 9.34 2.17
N VAL A 62 6.16 8.31 1.34
CA VAL A 62 5.07 8.18 0.37
C VAL A 62 4.15 7.04 0.79
N GLU A 63 2.84 7.31 0.90
CA GLU A 63 1.83 6.28 1.08
C GLU A 63 1.08 6.04 -0.23
N PHE A 64 1.28 4.88 -0.85
CA PHE A 64 0.53 4.44 -2.01
C PHE A 64 -0.80 3.79 -1.59
N GLY A 65 -1.91 4.25 -2.21
CA GLY A 65 -3.25 3.87 -1.81
C GLY A 65 -3.63 4.45 -0.44
N CYS A 66 -3.33 5.73 -0.19
CA CYS A 66 -3.54 6.37 1.11
C CYS A 66 -5.02 6.41 1.54
N GLY A 67 -5.96 6.21 0.60
CA GLY A 67 -7.38 6.20 0.87
C GLY A 67 -7.87 7.48 1.56
N PRO A 68 -8.67 7.36 2.63
CA PRO A 68 -9.16 8.51 3.39
C PRO A 68 -8.10 9.11 4.36
N GLY A 69 -6.86 8.65 4.29
CA GLY A 69 -5.73 9.16 5.07
C GLY A 69 -5.59 8.56 6.47
N VAL A 70 -5.92 7.29 6.65
CA VAL A 70 -5.92 6.67 8.00
C VAL A 70 -4.53 6.58 8.61
N ASN A 71 -3.47 6.40 7.81
CA ASN A 71 -2.09 6.35 8.30
C ASN A 71 -1.42 7.73 8.35
N LEU A 72 -1.95 8.74 7.66
CA LEU A 72 -1.34 10.08 7.59
C LEU A 72 -1.03 10.68 8.97
N PRO A 73 -1.87 10.53 10.02
CA PRO A 73 -1.54 11.04 11.34
C PRO A 73 -0.26 10.45 11.91
N ALA A 74 -0.12 9.12 11.86
CA ALA A 74 1.05 8.42 12.41
C ALA A 74 2.31 8.72 11.58
N LEU A 75 2.22 8.69 10.24
CA LEU A 75 3.33 9.04 9.36
C LEU A 75 3.82 10.48 9.62
N ARG A 76 2.88 11.43 9.72
CA ARG A 76 3.22 12.83 10.00
C ARG A 76 3.83 13.02 11.38
N GLU A 77 3.39 12.25 12.37
CA GLU A 77 3.98 12.26 13.72
C GLU A 77 5.42 11.76 13.70
N THR A 78 5.69 10.68 12.96
CA THR A 78 7.02 10.07 12.84
C THR A 78 8.01 11.00 12.14
N VAL A 79 7.69 11.51 10.95
CA VAL A 79 8.61 12.39 10.21
C VAL A 79 8.67 13.81 10.78
N GLY A 80 7.78 14.16 11.69
CA GLY A 80 7.75 15.45 12.35
C GLY A 80 7.38 16.63 11.43
N PRO A 81 7.52 17.89 11.94
CA PRO A 81 7.11 19.08 11.18
C PRO A 81 8.05 19.43 10.02
N THR A 82 9.29 18.98 10.06
CA THR A 82 10.32 19.23 9.04
C THR A 82 10.31 18.18 7.93
N GLY A 83 9.77 16.98 8.20
CA GLY A 83 9.60 15.93 7.22
C GLY A 83 8.39 16.16 6.31
N ARG A 84 8.20 15.27 5.35
CA ARG A 84 7.13 15.35 4.34
C ARG A 84 6.35 14.04 4.24
N VAL A 85 5.04 14.13 4.13
CA VAL A 85 4.16 12.99 3.84
C VAL A 85 3.45 13.22 2.51
N VAL A 86 3.53 12.26 1.60
CA VAL A 86 2.85 12.29 0.31
C VAL A 86 1.87 11.11 0.21
N GLY A 87 0.57 11.39 0.25
CA GLY A 87 -0.46 10.39 0.03
C GLY A 87 -0.87 10.32 -1.44
N VAL A 88 -0.73 9.17 -2.06
CA VAL A 88 -1.14 8.91 -3.45
C VAL A 88 -2.37 8.02 -3.47
N ASP A 89 -3.42 8.39 -4.19
CA ASP A 89 -4.61 7.55 -4.38
C ASP A 89 -5.24 7.80 -5.75
N ILE A 90 -5.78 6.75 -6.35
CA ILE A 90 -6.44 6.79 -7.66
C ILE A 90 -7.90 7.24 -7.58
N THR A 91 -8.43 7.42 -6.37
CA THR A 91 -9.85 7.73 -6.14
C THR A 91 -10.06 9.11 -5.53
N ARG A 92 -10.67 10.01 -6.30
CA ARG A 92 -10.97 11.39 -5.85
C ARG A 92 -11.84 11.46 -4.59
N PRO A 93 -12.86 10.60 -4.38
CA PRO A 93 -13.63 10.60 -3.14
C PRO A 93 -12.81 10.33 -1.89
N MET A 94 -11.81 9.43 -1.96
CA MET A 94 -10.88 9.15 -0.86
C MET A 94 -9.99 10.34 -0.58
N LEU A 95 -9.38 10.92 -1.63
CA LEU A 95 -8.54 12.12 -1.48
C LEU A 95 -9.29 13.31 -0.90
N ARG A 96 -10.60 13.48 -1.20
CA ARG A 96 -11.41 14.53 -0.54
C ARG A 96 -11.51 14.34 0.96
N ARG A 97 -11.62 13.09 1.44
CA ARG A 97 -11.67 12.78 2.87
C ARG A 97 -10.32 12.99 3.54
N ALA A 98 -9.24 12.54 2.88
CA ALA A 98 -7.87 12.77 3.36
C ALA A 98 -7.56 14.28 3.42
N ARG A 99 -7.99 15.07 2.42
CA ARG A 99 -7.85 16.53 2.42
C ARG A 99 -8.58 17.18 3.59
N ALA A 100 -9.84 16.82 3.82
CA ALA A 100 -10.60 17.31 4.96
C ALA A 100 -9.95 16.94 6.31
N LEU A 101 -9.25 15.81 6.41
CA LEU A 101 -8.45 15.45 7.59
C LEU A 101 -7.26 16.41 7.75
N ILE A 102 -6.49 16.63 6.68
CA ILE A 102 -5.31 17.52 6.67
C ILE A 102 -5.71 18.94 7.08
N GLU A 103 -6.78 19.48 6.46
CA GLU A 103 -7.30 20.83 6.77
C GLU A 103 -7.72 20.96 8.23
N ARG A 104 -8.47 19.99 8.78
CA ARG A 104 -8.87 19.99 10.20
C ARG A 104 -7.71 19.93 11.16
N ARG A 105 -6.59 19.33 10.75
CA ARG A 105 -5.38 19.18 11.56
C ARG A 105 -4.39 20.34 11.39
N GLY A 106 -4.59 21.17 10.36
CA GLY A 106 -3.70 22.28 10.04
C GLY A 106 -2.29 21.80 9.61
N TRP A 107 -2.19 20.65 8.93
CA TRP A 107 -0.90 20.13 8.48
C TRP A 107 -0.48 20.78 7.16
N GLU A 108 0.71 21.35 7.12
CA GLU A 108 1.28 22.00 5.94
C GLU A 108 2.23 21.08 5.18
N ASN A 109 2.78 20.04 5.84
CA ASN A 109 3.75 19.11 5.29
C ASN A 109 3.15 17.77 4.83
N VAL A 110 1.82 17.67 4.75
CA VAL A 110 1.11 16.50 4.22
C VAL A 110 0.45 16.86 2.90
N HIS A 111 0.84 16.19 1.84
CA HIS A 111 0.42 16.45 0.47
C HIS A 111 -0.37 15.29 -0.11
N LEU A 112 -1.31 15.57 -1.01
CA LEU A 112 -2.10 14.55 -1.68
C LEU A 112 -1.93 14.65 -3.19
N VAL A 113 -1.70 13.50 -3.81
CA VAL A 113 -1.54 13.34 -5.25
C VAL A 113 -2.63 12.39 -5.77
N TYR A 114 -3.36 12.85 -6.79
CA TYR A 114 -4.24 11.97 -7.55
C TYR A 114 -3.38 11.24 -8.58
N GLY A 115 -3.12 9.94 -8.37
CA GLY A 115 -2.19 9.17 -9.17
C GLY A 115 -2.39 7.67 -9.05
N ASP A 116 -1.74 6.96 -9.94
CA ASP A 116 -1.68 5.50 -9.96
C ASP A 116 -0.41 5.04 -9.24
N ALA A 117 -0.56 4.19 -8.24
CA ALA A 117 0.55 3.64 -7.45
C ALA A 117 1.46 2.70 -8.27
N THR A 118 0.98 2.16 -9.38
CA THR A 118 1.78 1.31 -10.29
C THR A 118 2.63 2.12 -11.28
N THR A 119 2.37 3.42 -11.37
CA THR A 119 3.19 4.41 -12.08
C THR A 119 3.45 5.59 -11.14
N PRO A 120 4.37 5.42 -10.18
CA PRO A 120 4.58 6.36 -9.09
C PRO A 120 4.76 7.80 -9.58
N PRO A 121 3.98 8.78 -9.07
CA PRO A 121 4.13 10.18 -9.45
C PRO A 121 5.22 10.90 -8.64
N VAL A 122 6.16 10.16 -8.09
CA VAL A 122 7.29 10.64 -7.28
C VAL A 122 8.58 9.98 -7.75
N SER A 123 9.70 10.64 -7.58
CA SER A 123 11.01 10.17 -8.03
C SER A 123 11.89 9.59 -6.93
N ALA A 124 11.67 9.98 -5.67
CA ALA A 124 12.40 9.49 -4.50
C ALA A 124 11.61 9.75 -3.22
N ALA A 125 11.90 8.94 -2.20
CA ALA A 125 11.44 9.07 -0.82
C ALA A 125 12.41 8.31 0.10
N ASP A 126 12.38 8.57 1.41
CA ASP A 126 13.11 7.77 2.40
C ASP A 126 12.31 6.50 2.73
N GLY A 127 10.98 6.60 2.79
CA GLY A 127 10.11 5.47 3.00
C GLY A 127 8.89 5.40 2.10
N VAL A 128 8.47 4.17 1.79
CA VAL A 128 7.22 3.86 1.07
C VAL A 128 6.35 2.95 1.91
N LEU A 129 5.09 3.37 2.13
CA LEU A 129 4.06 2.58 2.77
C LEU A 129 2.95 2.21 1.78
N ALA A 130 2.52 0.93 1.80
CA ALA A 130 1.33 0.50 1.08
C ALA A 130 0.51 -0.48 1.92
N THR A 131 -0.68 -0.04 2.38
CA THR A 131 -1.55 -0.88 3.21
C THR A 131 -2.79 -1.33 2.43
N PHE A 132 -2.92 -2.65 2.21
CA PHE A 132 -4.04 -3.32 1.56
C PHE A 132 -4.28 -2.94 0.09
N VAL A 133 -3.30 -2.30 -0.58
CA VAL A 133 -3.44 -1.83 -1.95
C VAL A 133 -2.87 -2.80 -2.98
N THR A 134 -1.76 -3.47 -2.69
CA THR A 134 -1.13 -4.39 -3.66
C THR A 134 -1.95 -5.63 -3.95
N SER A 135 -2.89 -5.99 -3.06
CA SER A 135 -3.88 -7.04 -3.30
C SER A 135 -4.90 -6.70 -4.40
N LEU A 136 -4.93 -5.45 -4.87
CA LEU A 136 -5.78 -4.97 -5.98
C LEU A 136 -5.06 -4.97 -7.33
N PHE A 137 -3.74 -5.21 -7.34
CA PHE A 137 -2.93 -5.17 -8.55
C PHE A 137 -2.85 -6.53 -9.23
N ASP A 138 -2.81 -6.53 -10.55
CA ASP A 138 -2.59 -7.74 -11.35
C ASP A 138 -1.13 -8.17 -11.31
N ALA A 139 -0.19 -7.21 -11.25
CA ALA A 139 1.25 -7.42 -11.13
C ALA A 139 1.81 -6.69 -9.89
N PRO A 140 1.54 -7.17 -8.66
CA PRO A 140 2.00 -6.51 -7.44
C PRO A 140 3.51 -6.55 -7.26
N ASP A 141 4.19 -7.55 -7.79
CA ASP A 141 5.65 -7.67 -7.79
C ASP A 141 6.32 -6.56 -8.62
N ALA A 142 5.76 -6.23 -9.78
CA ALA A 142 6.25 -5.15 -10.61
C ALA A 142 6.12 -3.79 -9.91
N ALA A 143 4.97 -3.51 -9.29
CA ALA A 143 4.74 -2.28 -8.55
C ALA A 143 5.69 -2.15 -7.35
N VAL A 144 5.81 -3.21 -6.54
CA VAL A 144 6.71 -3.23 -5.36
C VAL A 144 8.17 -3.10 -5.79
N SER A 145 8.58 -3.75 -6.89
CA SER A 145 9.94 -3.60 -7.43
C SER A 145 10.26 -2.15 -7.82
N GLN A 146 9.29 -1.41 -8.38
CA GLN A 146 9.45 0.02 -8.66
C GLN A 146 9.59 0.83 -7.36
N TRP A 147 8.76 0.55 -6.35
CA TRP A 147 8.81 1.23 -5.06
C TRP A 147 10.15 1.02 -4.34
N CYS A 148 10.71 -0.18 -4.43
CA CYS A 148 12.07 -0.46 -3.94
C CYS A 148 13.16 0.35 -4.67
N GLY A 149 12.88 0.86 -5.87
CA GLY A 149 13.76 1.80 -6.58
C GLY A 149 13.63 3.25 -6.14
N LEU A 150 12.57 3.58 -5.39
CA LEU A 150 12.26 4.94 -4.95
C LEU A 150 12.69 5.24 -3.53
N ALA A 151 12.82 4.22 -2.67
CA ALA A 151 13.02 4.42 -1.24
C ALA A 151 13.93 3.36 -0.63
N ASP A 152 14.56 3.71 0.47
CA ASP A 152 15.43 2.82 1.24
C ASP A 152 14.65 1.91 2.19
N SER A 153 13.44 2.32 2.56
CA SER A 153 12.51 1.50 3.34
C SER A 153 11.16 1.34 2.63
N VAL A 154 10.70 0.10 2.46
CA VAL A 154 9.40 -0.21 1.83
C VAL A 154 8.60 -1.17 2.69
N VAL A 155 7.41 -0.76 3.11
CA VAL A 155 6.50 -1.58 3.91
C VAL A 155 5.20 -1.83 3.15
N VAL A 156 4.86 -3.12 3.01
CA VAL A 156 3.65 -3.57 2.34
C VAL A 156 2.83 -4.44 3.29
N THR A 157 1.54 -4.14 3.43
CA THR A 157 0.64 -4.93 4.28
C THR A 157 -0.57 -5.39 3.48
N ASN A 158 -0.86 -6.69 3.54
CA ASN A 158 -1.93 -7.32 2.79
C ASN A 158 -2.74 -8.30 3.64
N PHE A 159 -3.93 -8.64 3.13
CA PHE A 159 -4.65 -9.81 3.61
C PHE A 159 -3.98 -11.09 3.11
N ALA A 160 -3.75 -12.04 4.01
CA ALA A 160 -3.17 -13.34 3.69
C ALA A 160 -3.98 -14.45 4.36
N PRO A 161 -4.49 -15.44 3.62
CA PRO A 161 -5.35 -16.50 4.17
C PRO A 161 -4.53 -17.61 4.83
N ARG A 162 -3.70 -17.29 5.81
CA ARG A 162 -2.86 -18.25 6.55
C ARG A 162 -3.19 -18.33 8.04
N GLY A 163 -4.38 -17.87 8.39
CA GLY A 163 -4.89 -17.89 9.76
C GLY A 163 -5.67 -19.16 10.11
N SER A 164 -6.45 -19.08 11.17
CA SER A 164 -7.38 -20.13 11.56
C SER A 164 -8.48 -20.32 10.50
N ARG A 165 -9.11 -21.53 10.48
CA ARG A 165 -10.23 -21.81 9.57
C ARG A 165 -11.37 -20.80 9.71
N ALA A 166 -11.66 -20.37 10.95
CA ALA A 166 -12.68 -19.36 11.22
C ALA A 166 -12.31 -17.98 10.65
N ALA A 167 -11.05 -17.55 10.83
CA ALA A 167 -10.54 -16.29 10.29
C ALA A 167 -10.52 -16.31 8.74
N ASN A 168 -10.14 -17.44 8.14
CA ASN A 168 -10.19 -17.60 6.68
C ASN A 168 -11.64 -17.59 6.17
N ALA A 169 -12.60 -18.16 6.89
CA ALA A 169 -14.02 -18.09 6.52
C ALA A 169 -14.55 -16.64 6.58
N ALA A 170 -14.15 -15.87 7.59
CA ALA A 170 -14.50 -14.46 7.68
C ALA A 170 -13.87 -13.64 6.55
N LEU A 171 -12.58 -13.88 6.23
CA LEU A 171 -11.88 -13.23 5.12
C LEU A 171 -12.52 -13.62 3.77
N TRP A 172 -12.88 -14.88 3.59
CA TRP A 172 -13.60 -15.35 2.41
C TRP A 172 -14.96 -14.66 2.24
N ALA A 173 -15.74 -14.56 3.31
CA ALA A 173 -17.02 -13.85 3.28
C ALA A 173 -16.82 -12.35 2.93
N PHE A 174 -15.79 -11.72 3.50
CA PHE A 174 -15.42 -10.35 3.19
C PHE A 174 -15.03 -10.17 1.72
N THR A 175 -14.15 -11.02 1.17
CA THR A 175 -13.75 -10.94 -0.24
C THR A 175 -14.90 -11.22 -1.19
N ARG A 176 -15.80 -12.13 -0.83
CA ARG A 176 -16.98 -12.45 -1.63
C ARG A 176 -18.00 -11.29 -1.66
N LEU A 177 -18.17 -10.60 -0.52
CA LEU A 177 -18.99 -9.38 -0.47
C LEU A 177 -18.39 -8.26 -1.32
N ASN A 178 -17.07 -8.23 -1.42
CA ASN A 178 -16.31 -7.24 -2.18
C ASN A 178 -15.69 -7.84 -3.47
N ALA A 179 -16.28 -8.90 -4.03
CA ALA A 179 -15.70 -9.64 -5.15
C ALA A 179 -15.37 -8.77 -6.36
N ARG A 180 -16.18 -7.72 -6.62
CA ARG A 180 -15.93 -6.75 -7.68
C ARG A 180 -14.68 -5.89 -7.46
N LEU A 181 -14.31 -5.63 -6.20
CA LEU A 181 -13.11 -4.85 -5.85
C LEU A 181 -11.84 -5.66 -6.02
N PHE A 182 -11.89 -6.94 -5.65
CA PHE A 182 -10.72 -7.83 -5.70
C PHE A 182 -10.57 -8.52 -7.05
N ASP A 183 -11.51 -8.31 -7.98
CA ASP A 183 -11.54 -8.98 -9.30
C ASP A 183 -11.40 -10.50 -9.20
N VAL A 184 -12.17 -11.08 -8.31
CA VAL A 184 -12.10 -12.53 -8.06
C VAL A 184 -13.47 -13.14 -8.26
N GLU A 185 -13.61 -13.97 -9.28
CA GLU A 185 -14.77 -14.77 -9.50
C GLU A 185 -14.61 -16.17 -8.84
N GLY A 186 -15.58 -16.56 -8.03
CA GLY A 186 -15.66 -17.90 -7.47
C GLY A 186 -14.82 -18.17 -6.22
N ASP A 187 -14.44 -19.45 -6.03
CA ASP A 187 -13.76 -19.94 -4.82
C ASP A 187 -12.25 -19.60 -4.77
N GLY A 188 -11.68 -18.98 -5.82
CA GLY A 188 -10.26 -18.64 -5.95
C GLY A 188 -9.80 -17.41 -5.18
N ALA A 189 -10.70 -16.61 -4.58
CA ALA A 189 -10.39 -15.32 -3.94
C ALA A 189 -9.23 -15.38 -2.94
N LEU A 190 -9.23 -16.37 -2.06
CA LEU A 190 -8.21 -16.52 -1.04
C LEU A 190 -6.85 -16.93 -1.65
N ALA A 191 -6.86 -17.76 -2.69
CA ALA A 191 -5.64 -18.14 -3.40
C ALA A 191 -5.01 -16.94 -4.10
N THR A 192 -5.82 -16.12 -4.77
CA THR A 192 -5.37 -14.89 -5.43
C THR A 192 -4.77 -13.90 -4.43
N LEU A 193 -5.38 -13.71 -3.26
CA LEU A 193 -4.82 -12.86 -2.20
C LEU A 193 -3.48 -13.40 -1.68
N ASP A 194 -3.37 -14.71 -1.47
CA ASP A 194 -2.12 -15.33 -1.01
C ASP A 194 -1.02 -15.20 -2.08
N GLU A 195 -1.35 -15.41 -3.34
CA GLU A 195 -0.43 -15.26 -4.47
C GLU A 195 0.07 -13.82 -4.61
N ARG A 196 -0.82 -12.83 -4.59
CA ARG A 196 -0.47 -11.40 -4.67
C ARG A 196 0.39 -10.96 -3.48
N THR A 197 0.09 -11.46 -2.28
CA THR A 197 0.91 -11.22 -1.09
C THR A 197 2.29 -11.88 -1.22
N ALA A 198 2.35 -13.10 -1.74
CA ALA A 198 3.61 -13.80 -1.98
C ALA A 198 4.45 -13.11 -3.07
N ALA A 199 3.82 -12.58 -4.12
CA ALA A 199 4.49 -11.82 -5.18
C ALA A 199 5.12 -10.53 -4.63
N SER A 200 4.36 -9.74 -3.85
CA SER A 200 4.89 -8.54 -3.19
C SER A 200 6.10 -8.85 -2.31
N ARG A 201 6.02 -9.94 -1.53
CA ARG A 201 7.13 -10.38 -0.67
C ARG A 201 8.37 -10.82 -1.47
N ARG A 202 8.18 -11.53 -2.60
CA ARG A 202 9.29 -11.91 -3.47
C ARG A 202 9.98 -10.69 -4.06
N ALA A 203 9.23 -9.67 -4.45
CA ALA A 203 9.78 -8.43 -4.96
C ALA A 203 10.63 -7.70 -3.92
N LEU A 204 10.16 -7.59 -2.67
CA LEU A 204 10.96 -7.03 -1.57
C LEU A 204 12.25 -7.83 -1.38
N ALA A 205 12.15 -9.16 -1.26
CA ALA A 205 13.33 -10.01 -1.03
C ALA A 205 14.35 -10.00 -2.20
N ALA A 206 13.93 -9.64 -3.39
CA ALA A 206 14.81 -9.54 -4.56
C ALA A 206 15.48 -8.16 -4.72
N ARG A 207 14.98 -7.13 -4.03
CA ARG A 207 15.36 -5.73 -4.24
C ARG A 207 15.90 -5.04 -3.00
N MET A 208 15.65 -5.58 -1.82
CA MET A 208 16.06 -5.05 -0.53
C MET A 208 17.04 -5.99 0.14
N GLU A 209 17.98 -5.45 0.90
CA GLU A 209 19.06 -6.20 1.55
C GLU A 209 18.55 -6.97 2.75
N THR A 210 17.66 -6.34 3.53
CA THR A 210 16.99 -6.98 4.65
C THR A 210 15.50 -7.06 4.43
N THR A 211 14.86 -8.11 4.92
CA THR A 211 13.41 -8.25 4.89
C THR A 211 12.88 -8.85 6.17
N GLU A 212 11.80 -8.24 6.67
CA GLU A 212 11.09 -8.69 7.86
C GLU A 212 9.64 -9.03 7.53
N ARG A 213 9.05 -9.89 8.34
CA ARG A 213 7.63 -10.25 8.21
C ARG A 213 6.98 -10.42 9.56
N GLU A 214 5.84 -9.74 9.73
CA GLU A 214 4.99 -9.87 10.89
C GLU A 214 3.57 -10.29 10.50
N ARG A 215 2.87 -11.00 11.39
CA ARG A 215 1.49 -11.44 11.15
C ARG A 215 0.57 -10.98 12.26
N PHE A 216 -0.61 -10.53 11.87
CA PHE A 216 -1.64 -9.98 12.74
C PHE A 216 -2.97 -10.71 12.54
N VAL A 217 -3.87 -10.53 13.49
CA VAL A 217 -5.26 -10.99 13.40
C VAL A 217 -5.31 -12.48 13.04
N LEU A 218 -4.74 -13.33 13.91
CA LEU A 218 -4.67 -14.79 13.67
C LEU A 218 -4.01 -15.17 12.34
N GLY A 219 -3.10 -14.33 11.82
CA GLY A 219 -2.36 -14.58 10.60
C GLY A 219 -3.08 -14.17 9.31
N THR A 220 -4.24 -13.51 9.38
CA THR A 220 -4.98 -13.03 8.19
C THR A 220 -4.47 -11.73 7.61
N ILE A 221 -3.61 -11.03 8.33
CA ILE A 221 -2.91 -9.83 7.85
C ILE A 221 -1.42 -10.09 7.95
N THR A 222 -0.70 -9.80 6.88
CA THR A 222 0.76 -9.93 6.82
C THR A 222 1.37 -8.59 6.46
N LEU A 223 2.28 -8.12 7.28
CA LEU A 223 3.20 -7.03 7.02
C LEU A 223 4.49 -7.63 6.48
N CYS A 224 5.02 -7.05 5.42
CA CYS A 224 6.37 -7.31 4.90
C CYS A 224 7.09 -5.97 4.80
N ALA A 225 8.23 -5.85 5.45
CA ALA A 225 9.13 -4.71 5.34
C ALA A 225 10.39 -5.14 4.60
N GLY A 226 10.95 -4.24 3.81
CA GLY A 226 12.26 -4.39 3.18
C GLY A 226 13.04 -3.10 3.33
N ARG A 227 14.34 -3.21 3.60
CA ARG A 227 15.24 -2.05 3.77
C ARG A 227 16.53 -2.28 3.01
N ARG A 228 17.14 -1.16 2.59
CA ARG A 228 18.56 -1.12 2.25
C ARG A 228 19.36 -0.87 3.53
N GLU A 229 20.53 -1.43 3.62
CA GLU A 229 21.49 -1.01 4.64
C GLU A 229 22.02 0.38 4.22
N GLU A 230 22.08 1.31 5.16
CA GLU A 230 22.84 2.54 4.93
C GLU A 230 24.29 2.09 4.68
N ASP A 231 24.86 2.50 3.54
CA ASP A 231 26.30 2.36 3.33
C ASP A 231 26.97 3.08 4.52
N GLY A 232 27.45 2.28 5.49
CA GLY A 232 28.13 2.83 6.64
C GLY A 232 29.20 3.77 6.12
N GLU A 233 29.10 5.06 6.44
CA GLU A 233 30.22 5.98 6.32
C GLU A 233 31.35 5.37 7.14
N ASP A 234 32.16 4.53 6.48
CA ASP A 234 33.43 4.12 7.00
C ASP A 234 34.24 5.40 7.18
N GLY A 235 34.26 5.84 8.44
CA GLY A 235 34.97 7.02 8.88
C GLY A 235 36.43 6.93 8.46
N VAL A 236 36.83 7.87 7.67
CA VAL A 236 38.24 8.22 7.44
C VAL A 236 38.65 9.32 8.40
#